data_d9ae48194f0e44261312d2650c0cecc4
#
_entry.id   d9ae48194f0e44261312d2650c0cecc4
#
_cell.length_a   1.000
_cell.length_b   1.000
_cell.length_c   1.000
_cell.angle_alpha   90.00
_cell.angle_beta   90.00
_cell.angle_gamma   90.00
#
_symmetry.space_group_name_H-M   'P 1'
#
loop_
_entity.id
_entity.type
_entity.pdbx_description
1 polymer ?
#
loop_
_entity_poly.entity_id
_entity_poly.type
_entity_poly.pdbx_seq_one_letter_code
_entity_poly.pdbx_strand_id
1 'polypeptide(L)'
;MRSRFTHWDGDHLTLLQIWRAFHDAPNRSEWCKTHFVSSRAMSQVSEVRQQLCDYCDQIGISAALGEDSDSNLEESIARCLLAGYPRNVAHLTPDGRTYRSVHGALELQLHPTSALLQRNPRPPIILYDELIMTSKLFARRASSIQQEWVATPR
;
A
#
# COMPACT_ATOMS: atom_id res chain seq x y z
N MET A 1 -1.37 -17.91 -3.59
CA MET A 1 -0.40 -17.11 -4.34
C MET A 1 0.00 -15.81 -3.65
N ARG A 2 -0.91 -15.01 -3.09
CA ARG A 2 -0.58 -13.78 -2.35
C ARG A 2 0.30 -13.99 -1.11
N SER A 3 0.21 -15.13 -0.42
CA SER A 3 0.94 -15.38 0.82
C SER A 3 2.46 -15.27 0.71
N ARG A 4 3.03 -15.55 -0.47
CA ARG A 4 4.49 -15.50 -0.68
C ARG A 4 5.04 -14.06 -0.75
N PHE A 5 4.21 -13.09 -1.12
CA PHE A 5 4.58 -11.68 -1.25
C PHE A 5 3.90 -10.80 -0.22
N THR A 6 3.13 -11.39 0.70
CA THR A 6 2.41 -10.64 1.71
C THR A 6 3.38 -9.97 2.68
N HIS A 7 3.31 -8.64 2.74
CA HIS A 7 4.06 -7.85 3.68
C HIS A 7 3.23 -7.59 4.94
N TRP A 8 3.89 -7.66 6.09
CA TRP A 8 3.24 -7.48 7.39
C TRP A 8 2.57 -6.11 7.56
N ASP A 9 3.16 -5.06 6.97
CA ASP A 9 2.66 -3.69 7.08
C ASP A 9 1.60 -3.32 6.04
N GLY A 10 1.22 -4.25 5.17
CA GLY A 10 0.02 -4.11 4.35
C GLY A 10 0.19 -4.18 2.85
N ASP A 11 -0.83 -3.66 2.18
CA ASP A 11 -1.03 -3.91 0.74
C ASP A 11 -0.04 -3.16 -0.15
N HIS A 12 0.36 -1.93 0.21
CA HIS A 12 1.28 -1.13 -0.62
C HIS A 12 2.66 -1.78 -0.68
N LEU A 13 3.19 -2.23 0.46
CA LEU A 13 4.47 -2.94 0.49
C LEU A 13 4.38 -4.34 -0.13
N THR A 14 3.25 -5.00 0.00
CA THR A 14 2.97 -6.25 -0.73
C THR A 14 3.03 -6.04 -2.24
N LEU A 15 2.42 -4.98 -2.77
CA LEU A 15 2.46 -4.64 -4.19
C LEU A 15 3.87 -4.27 -4.65
N LEU A 16 4.63 -3.55 -3.82
CA LEU A 16 6.03 -3.23 -4.10
C LEU A 16 6.89 -4.50 -4.21
N GLN A 17 6.71 -5.47 -3.31
CA GLN A 17 7.42 -6.75 -3.38
C GLN A 17 7.07 -7.53 -4.65
N ILE A 18 5.81 -7.55 -5.06
CA ILE A 18 5.38 -8.18 -6.31
C ILE A 18 6.07 -7.49 -7.50
N TRP A 19 6.09 -6.17 -7.53
CA TRP A 19 6.72 -5.42 -8.61
C TRP A 19 8.22 -5.67 -8.68
N ARG A 20 8.94 -5.65 -7.55
CA ARG A 20 10.37 -5.96 -7.48
C ARG A 20 10.66 -7.35 -8.01
N ALA A 21 9.93 -8.37 -7.54
CA ALA A 21 10.11 -9.74 -8.01
C ALA A 21 9.84 -9.91 -9.51
N PHE A 22 8.88 -9.17 -10.06
CA PHE A 22 8.65 -9.12 -11.51
C PHE A 22 9.80 -8.42 -12.24
N HIS A 23 10.26 -7.29 -11.72
CA HIS A 23 11.32 -6.49 -12.35
C HIS A 23 12.63 -7.26 -12.44
N ASP A 24 12.96 -8.00 -11.38
CA ASP A 24 14.21 -8.77 -11.26
C ASP A 24 14.14 -10.13 -11.96
N ALA A 25 12.96 -10.53 -12.43
CA ALA A 25 12.79 -11.80 -13.11
C ALA A 25 13.51 -11.83 -14.47
N PRO A 26 14.35 -12.85 -14.75
CA PRO A 26 15.06 -12.97 -16.03
C PRO A 26 14.11 -13.14 -17.22
N ASN A 27 12.97 -13.79 -17.01
CA ASN A 27 11.89 -13.92 -17.99
C ASN A 27 10.56 -13.44 -17.39
N ARG A 28 10.25 -12.17 -17.59
CA ARG A 28 9.06 -11.51 -17.04
C ARG A 28 7.75 -12.13 -17.53
N SER A 29 7.69 -12.58 -18.78
CA SER A 29 6.50 -13.22 -19.34
C SER A 29 6.21 -14.56 -18.66
N GLU A 30 7.23 -15.38 -18.48
CA GLU A 30 7.12 -16.66 -17.78
C GLU A 30 6.81 -16.47 -16.30
N TRP A 31 7.44 -15.48 -15.67
CA TRP A 31 7.15 -15.09 -14.28
C TRP A 31 5.67 -14.73 -14.10
N CYS A 32 5.12 -13.93 -15.00
CA CYS A 32 3.71 -13.55 -14.96
C CYS A 32 2.79 -14.78 -15.05
N LYS A 33 3.08 -15.71 -15.96
CA LYS A 33 2.31 -16.96 -16.11
C LYS A 33 2.39 -17.82 -14.84
N THR A 34 3.59 -18.05 -14.34
CA THR A 34 3.85 -18.87 -13.14
C THR A 34 3.17 -18.30 -11.90
N HIS A 35 3.12 -16.96 -11.78
CA HIS A 35 2.53 -16.29 -10.64
C HIS A 35 1.08 -15.82 -10.86
N PHE A 36 0.47 -16.15 -12.00
CA PHE A 36 -0.88 -15.74 -12.37
C PHE A 36 -1.09 -14.21 -12.27
N VAL A 37 -0.09 -13.46 -12.70
CA VAL A 37 -0.12 -12.00 -12.76
C VAL A 37 -0.34 -11.56 -14.20
N SER A 38 -1.18 -10.54 -14.40
CA SER A 38 -1.43 -10.00 -15.73
C SER A 38 -0.18 -9.29 -16.28
N SER A 39 0.39 -9.80 -17.36
CA SER A 39 1.52 -9.14 -18.04
C SER A 39 1.16 -7.73 -18.50
N ARG A 40 -0.06 -7.53 -18.99
CA ARG A 40 -0.55 -6.21 -19.40
C ARG A 40 -0.58 -5.23 -18.23
N ALA A 41 -1.07 -5.66 -17.06
CA ALA A 41 -1.07 -4.82 -15.87
C ALA A 41 0.35 -4.47 -15.43
N MET A 42 1.29 -5.41 -15.51
CA MET A 42 2.69 -5.16 -15.15
C MET A 42 3.39 -4.20 -16.14
N SER A 43 3.06 -4.26 -17.42
CA SER A 43 3.54 -3.27 -18.40
C SER A 43 3.01 -1.87 -18.07
N GLN A 44 1.72 -1.73 -17.77
CA GLN A 44 1.15 -0.45 -17.36
C GLN A 44 1.79 0.10 -16.08
N VAL A 45 2.07 -0.75 -15.09
CA VAL A 45 2.79 -0.33 -13.87
C VAL A 45 4.18 0.20 -14.22
N SER A 46 4.90 -0.48 -15.12
CA SER A 46 6.24 -0.06 -15.54
C SER A 46 6.20 1.30 -16.26
N GLU A 47 5.22 1.52 -17.14
CA GLU A 47 5.02 2.79 -17.85
C GLU A 47 4.70 3.94 -16.89
N VAL A 48 3.75 3.72 -15.98
CA VAL A 48 3.37 4.74 -14.97
C VAL A 48 4.56 5.06 -14.07
N ARG A 49 5.32 4.04 -13.64
CA ARG A 49 6.52 4.25 -12.84
C ARG A 49 7.54 5.12 -13.58
N GLN A 50 7.78 4.86 -14.86
CA GLN A 50 8.71 5.66 -15.66
C GLN A 50 8.25 7.12 -15.74
N GLN A 51 6.95 7.35 -16.02
CA GLN A 51 6.39 8.71 -16.03
C GLN A 51 6.58 9.44 -14.71
N LEU A 52 6.37 8.75 -13.58
CA LEU A 52 6.60 9.34 -12.25
C LEU A 52 8.08 9.66 -12.00
N CYS A 53 9.00 8.82 -12.44
CA CYS A 53 10.44 9.10 -12.38
C CYS A 53 10.79 10.36 -13.20
N ASP A 54 10.27 10.44 -14.43
CA ASP A 54 10.50 11.60 -15.31
C ASP A 54 9.97 12.90 -14.68
N TYR A 55 8.82 12.86 -14.01
CA TYR A 55 8.31 14.02 -13.26
C TYR A 55 9.18 14.38 -12.06
N CYS A 56 9.67 13.39 -11.31
CA CYS A 56 10.60 13.65 -10.20
C CYS A 56 11.87 14.33 -10.70
N ASP A 57 12.44 13.86 -11.79
CA ASP A 57 13.65 14.43 -12.39
C ASP A 57 13.41 15.88 -12.85
N GLN A 58 12.24 16.19 -13.44
CA GLN A 58 11.88 17.55 -13.87
C GLN A 58 11.80 18.55 -12.69
N ILE A 59 11.44 18.08 -11.50
CA ILE A 59 11.38 18.92 -10.29
C ILE A 59 12.62 18.81 -9.42
N GLY A 60 13.70 18.18 -9.93
CA GLY A 60 14.98 18.06 -9.24
C GLY A 60 15.03 17.02 -8.13
N ILE A 61 14.06 16.10 -8.08
CA ILE A 61 14.07 14.95 -7.17
C ILE A 61 14.64 13.75 -7.94
N SER A 62 15.87 13.35 -7.60
CA SER A 62 16.46 12.18 -8.24
C SER A 62 15.76 10.89 -7.81
N ALA A 63 15.23 10.16 -8.78
CA ALA A 63 14.65 8.83 -8.56
C ALA A 63 15.69 7.75 -8.22
N ALA A 64 16.99 8.05 -8.39
CA ALA A 64 18.10 7.14 -8.11
C ALA A 64 18.49 7.06 -6.63
N LEU A 65 17.86 7.83 -5.74
CA LEU A 65 18.20 7.87 -4.31
C LEU A 65 17.69 6.64 -3.52
N GLY A 66 17.48 5.51 -4.13
CA GLY A 66 16.90 4.34 -3.47
C GLY A 66 17.80 3.10 -3.38
N GLU A 67 19.10 3.19 -3.73
CA GLU A 67 19.97 2.01 -3.70
C GLU A 67 20.75 1.84 -2.39
N ASP A 68 20.82 2.85 -1.56
CA ASP A 68 21.47 2.74 -0.26
C ASP A 68 20.50 2.27 0.81
N SER A 69 20.79 1.09 1.33
CA SER A 69 20.43 0.52 2.63
C SER A 69 19.64 1.45 3.57
N ASP A 70 18.48 1.91 3.13
CA ASP A 70 17.60 2.65 4.02
C ASP A 70 16.95 1.63 4.96
N SER A 71 17.52 1.51 6.16
CA SER A 71 16.98 0.72 7.26
C SER A 71 15.55 1.12 7.63
N ASN A 72 14.98 2.09 6.94
CA ASN A 72 13.68 2.70 7.20
C ASN A 72 12.82 2.94 5.94
N LEU A 73 13.06 2.17 4.88
CA LEU A 73 12.34 2.33 3.60
C LEU A 73 10.82 2.19 3.77
N GLU A 74 10.38 1.24 4.59
CA GLU A 74 8.97 0.98 4.85
C GLU A 74 8.30 2.18 5.52
N GLU A 75 8.97 2.79 6.49
CA GLU A 75 8.51 4.01 7.14
C GLU A 75 8.45 5.19 6.16
N SER A 76 9.49 5.37 5.35
CA SER A 76 9.56 6.43 4.35
C SER A 76 8.40 6.32 3.34
N ILE A 77 8.12 5.12 2.85
CA ILE A 77 6.98 4.85 1.96
C ILE A 77 5.66 5.17 2.65
N ALA A 78 5.48 4.71 3.90
CA ALA A 78 4.25 4.95 4.65
C ALA A 78 4.01 6.45 4.91
N ARG A 79 5.06 7.21 5.21
CA ARG A 79 5.00 8.67 5.37
C ARG A 79 4.65 9.39 4.06
N CYS A 80 5.24 8.97 2.93
CA CYS A 80 4.91 9.52 1.61
C CYS A 80 3.45 9.23 1.24
N LEU A 81 2.96 8.02 1.50
CA LEU A 81 1.56 7.66 1.29
C LEU A 81 0.64 8.51 2.17
N LEU A 82 0.97 8.71 3.45
CA LEU A 82 0.19 9.55 4.35
C LEU A 82 0.15 11.02 3.88
N ALA A 83 1.26 11.54 3.35
CA ALA A 83 1.30 12.87 2.77
C ALA A 83 0.40 12.99 1.52
N GLY A 84 0.32 11.94 0.71
CA GLY A 84 -0.55 11.89 -0.47
C GLY A 84 -2.03 11.66 -0.15
N TYR A 85 -2.33 10.94 0.93
CA TYR A 85 -3.68 10.57 1.35
C TYR A 85 -3.99 10.97 2.80
N PRO A 86 -3.81 12.25 3.19
CA PRO A 86 -3.90 12.67 4.60
C PRO A 86 -5.28 12.49 5.24
N ARG A 87 -6.32 12.34 4.42
CA ARG A 87 -7.71 12.15 4.87
C ARG A 87 -8.15 10.70 4.91
N ASN A 88 -7.35 9.79 4.35
CA ASN A 88 -7.69 8.37 4.20
C ASN A 88 -7.09 7.53 5.34
N VAL A 89 -7.38 7.93 6.56
CA VAL A 89 -6.90 7.30 7.78
C VAL A 89 -8.08 6.79 8.59
N ALA A 90 -7.94 5.61 9.20
CA ALA A 90 -8.98 5.04 10.06
C ALA A 90 -8.38 4.31 11.27
N HIS A 91 -9.05 4.43 12.41
CA HIS A 91 -8.72 3.74 13.65
C HIS A 91 -9.51 2.46 13.80
N LEU A 92 -8.87 1.42 14.33
CA LEU A 92 -9.52 0.17 14.71
C LEU A 92 -10.51 0.45 15.86
N THR A 93 -11.73 -0.04 15.72
CA THR A 93 -12.74 0.06 16.77
C THR A 93 -12.53 -1.04 17.84
N PRO A 94 -13.13 -0.91 19.03
CA PRO A 94 -12.94 -1.88 20.11
C PRO A 94 -13.38 -3.32 19.78
N ASP A 95 -14.16 -3.51 18.73
CA ASP A 95 -14.56 -4.84 18.25
C ASP A 95 -13.40 -5.63 17.60
N GLY A 96 -12.26 -4.97 17.34
CA GLY A 96 -11.07 -5.56 16.72
C GLY A 96 -11.25 -5.96 15.25
N ARG A 97 -12.34 -5.54 14.59
CA ARG A 97 -12.70 -5.94 13.23
C ARG A 97 -13.04 -4.79 12.31
N THR A 98 -13.72 -3.79 12.83
CA THR A 98 -14.20 -2.60 12.11
C THR A 98 -13.23 -1.45 12.31
N TYR A 99 -13.13 -0.58 11.33
CA TYR A 99 -12.36 0.65 11.41
C TYR A 99 -13.31 1.84 11.30
N ARG A 100 -12.94 2.94 11.93
CA ARG A 100 -13.65 4.21 11.83
C ARG A 100 -12.72 5.26 11.21
N SER A 101 -13.16 5.84 10.09
CA SER A 101 -12.45 6.92 9.43
C SER A 101 -12.26 8.11 10.35
N VAL A 102 -11.06 8.69 10.37
CA VAL A 102 -10.76 9.92 11.12
C VAL A 102 -11.57 11.10 10.58
N HIS A 103 -11.75 11.15 9.27
CA HIS A 103 -12.56 12.18 8.60
C HIS A 103 -13.90 11.59 8.16
N GLY A 104 -15.00 12.12 8.69
CA GLY A 104 -16.35 11.72 8.32
C GLY A 104 -16.95 10.59 9.15
N ALA A 105 -16.23 10.03 10.14
CA ALA A 105 -16.69 8.98 11.06
C ALA A 105 -17.33 7.75 10.39
N LEU A 106 -16.91 7.42 9.17
CA LEU A 106 -17.42 6.29 8.39
C LEU A 106 -16.94 4.97 9.01
N GLU A 107 -17.83 4.02 9.14
CA GLU A 107 -17.46 2.64 9.47
C GLU A 107 -17.05 1.90 8.21
N LEU A 108 -15.87 1.26 8.27
CA LEU A 108 -15.31 0.53 7.16
C LEU A 108 -14.61 -0.75 7.63
N GLN A 109 -14.51 -1.70 6.75
CA GLN A 109 -13.79 -2.95 6.98
C GLN A 109 -12.62 -3.05 6.02
N LEU A 110 -11.61 -3.87 6.34
CA LEU A 110 -10.57 -4.21 5.39
C LEU A 110 -11.18 -5.03 4.24
N HIS A 111 -10.79 -4.67 3.01
CA HIS A 111 -11.22 -5.43 1.84
C HIS A 111 -10.76 -6.89 1.96
N PRO A 112 -11.55 -7.90 1.52
CA PRO A 112 -11.21 -9.32 1.63
C PRO A 112 -9.86 -9.71 1.02
N THR A 113 -9.32 -8.89 0.14
CA THR A 113 -8.01 -9.11 -0.47
C THR A 113 -6.86 -8.42 0.27
N SER A 114 -7.11 -7.72 1.36
CA SER A 114 -6.05 -7.01 2.09
C SER A 114 -5.11 -7.98 2.81
N ALA A 115 -3.81 -7.69 2.70
CA ALA A 115 -2.76 -8.39 3.44
C ALA A 115 -2.93 -8.27 4.95
N LEU A 116 -3.47 -7.14 5.42
CA LEU A 116 -3.68 -6.87 6.84
C LEU A 116 -4.71 -7.80 7.52
N LEU A 117 -5.54 -8.51 6.75
CA LEU A 117 -6.46 -9.51 7.30
C LEU A 117 -5.74 -10.70 7.95
N GLN A 118 -4.51 -10.98 7.53
CA GLN A 118 -3.68 -12.05 8.10
C GLN A 118 -2.99 -11.63 9.41
N ARG A 119 -2.99 -10.33 9.70
CA ARG A 119 -2.35 -9.79 10.89
C ARG A 119 -3.25 -9.94 12.12
N ASN A 120 -2.70 -10.50 13.19
CA ASN A 120 -3.39 -10.64 14.48
C ASN A 120 -2.42 -10.25 15.62
N PRO A 121 -2.74 -9.24 16.45
CA PRO A 121 -3.89 -8.36 16.34
C PRO A 121 -3.82 -7.47 15.07
N ARG A 122 -4.97 -6.97 14.63
CA ARG A 122 -5.05 -6.01 13.52
C ARG A 122 -4.37 -4.69 13.91
N PRO A 123 -3.79 -3.95 12.95
CA PRO A 123 -3.15 -2.69 13.26
C PRO A 123 -4.18 -1.69 13.84
N PRO A 124 -3.79 -0.93 14.87
CA PRO A 124 -4.69 0.02 15.52
C PRO A 124 -5.09 1.19 14.61
N ILE A 125 -4.26 1.49 13.62
CA ILE A 125 -4.49 2.56 12.67
C ILE A 125 -4.00 2.14 11.28
N ILE A 126 -4.79 2.49 10.27
CA ILE A 126 -4.50 2.21 8.87
C ILE A 126 -4.62 3.46 8.02
N LEU A 127 -3.84 3.47 6.95
CA LEU A 127 -4.02 4.32 5.78
C LEU A 127 -4.56 3.46 4.65
N TYR A 128 -5.45 4.00 3.83
CA TYR A 128 -6.00 3.36 2.65
C TYR A 128 -6.06 4.34 1.47
N ASP A 129 -6.04 3.85 0.24
CA ASP A 129 -6.10 4.73 -0.93
C ASP A 129 -7.49 4.75 -1.59
N GLU A 130 -8.31 3.72 -1.37
CA GLU A 130 -9.61 3.59 -2.02
C GLU A 130 -10.68 3.06 -1.06
N LEU A 131 -11.89 3.60 -1.18
CA LEU A 131 -13.09 3.05 -0.55
C LEU A 131 -13.99 2.40 -1.60
N ILE A 132 -14.41 1.18 -1.33
CA ILE A 132 -15.35 0.45 -2.18
C ILE A 132 -16.63 0.17 -1.38
N MET A 133 -17.75 0.65 -1.92
CA MET A 133 -19.08 0.35 -1.38
C MET A 133 -19.67 -0.88 -2.10
N THR A 134 -20.01 -1.87 -1.32
CA THR A 134 -20.83 -3.01 -1.77
C THR A 134 -22.01 -3.14 -0.79
N SER A 135 -22.20 -4.28 -0.14
CA SER A 135 -23.10 -4.40 1.02
C SER A 135 -22.54 -3.68 2.26
N LYS A 136 -21.22 -3.44 2.28
CA LYS A 136 -20.48 -2.72 3.30
C LYS A 136 -19.46 -1.82 2.65
N LEU A 137 -18.90 -0.88 3.43
CA LEU A 137 -17.81 -0.02 3.00
C LEU A 137 -16.47 -0.71 3.31
N PHE A 138 -15.64 -0.87 2.28
CA PHE A 138 -14.32 -1.51 2.39
C PHE A 138 -13.19 -0.54 2.10
N ALA A 139 -12.19 -0.53 2.98
CA ALA A 139 -10.88 0.07 2.70
C ALA A 139 -10.07 -0.90 1.83
N ARG A 140 -9.71 -0.48 0.64
CA ARG A 140 -8.88 -1.24 -0.29
C ARG A 140 -7.48 -0.65 -0.37
N ARG A 141 -6.49 -1.52 -0.56
CA ARG A 141 -5.07 -1.19 -0.48
C ARG A 141 -4.73 -0.42 0.80
N ALA A 142 -4.83 -1.14 1.92
CA ALA A 142 -4.58 -0.60 3.24
C ALA A 142 -3.19 -0.99 3.74
N SER A 143 -2.55 -0.07 4.47
CA SER A 143 -1.28 -0.28 5.17
C SER A 143 -1.35 0.22 6.60
N SER A 144 -0.60 -0.42 7.49
CA SER A 144 -0.44 0.06 8.87
C SER A 144 0.42 1.32 8.88
N ILE A 145 0.06 2.26 9.74
CA ILE A 145 0.86 3.47 10.01
C ILE A 145 1.00 3.67 11.51
N GLN A 146 1.91 4.54 11.90
CA GLN A 146 2.09 4.90 13.31
C GLN A 146 1.15 6.03 13.69
N GLN A 147 0.63 5.95 14.91
CA GLN A 147 -0.37 6.92 15.39
C GLN A 147 0.22 8.33 15.53
N GLU A 148 1.49 8.42 15.86
CA GLU A 148 2.21 9.70 16.05
C GLU A 148 2.30 10.52 14.76
N TRP A 149 2.12 9.87 13.58
CA TRP A 149 2.18 10.58 12.30
C TRP A 149 0.86 11.24 11.92
N VAL A 150 -0.21 10.87 12.59
CA VAL A 150 -1.54 11.44 12.33
C VAL A 150 -1.76 12.59 13.26
N ALA A 151 -1.82 13.81 12.68
CA ALA A 151 -2.17 14.99 13.44
C ALA A 151 -3.54 14.78 14.10
N THR A 152 -3.60 14.84 15.43
CA THR A 152 -4.86 14.82 16.15
C THR A 152 -5.66 16.04 15.71
N PRO A 153 -6.87 15.90 15.14
CA PRO A 153 -7.71 17.06 14.86
C PRO A 153 -7.96 17.79 16.19
N ARG A 154 -7.56 19.04 16.26
CA ARG A 154 -7.93 19.92 17.36
C ARG A 154 -9.39 20.30 17.27
#